data_b828f702f9c7ec3ed9511700a25dbb15
#
_entry.id   b828f702f9c7ec3ed9511700a25dbb15
#
_cell.length_a   1.000
_cell.length_b   1.000
_cell.length_c   1.000
_cell.angle_alpha   90.00
_cell.angle_beta   90.00
_cell.angle_gamma   90.00
#
_symmetry.space_group_name_H-M   'P 1'
#
loop_
_entity.id
_entity.type
_entity.pdbx_description
1 polymer ?
#
loop_
_entity_poly.entity_id
_entity_poly.type
_entity_poly.pdbx_seq_one_letter_code
_entity_poly.pdbx_strand_id
1 'polypeptide(L)'
;MDIVAEQASAPTYLLQVRAEYNHHDTAAAGNWGVSIVEAYRLGTRQGHFQLIRLGALYGFQPANGEGLLNSPNATTVSLPPDAGGNDTIVTYDAGQLGQFFLTQIAALISRTNQLGQAQEITILMPQRIGAIMEISDIVTLTGYQLVGGGSATTAELISKVASNAGIVIRWAYDDTLIGKGAGGTDAIAIVLPEVKKPAATGINTNEFAKLEPGLNAVSLLYADMAAPREIPTPLAGGAIDVLSEIRVTAGIVLRGEGVTIVSAQYQ
;
A
#
# COMPACT_ATOMS: atom_id res chain seq x y z
N MET A 1 28.34 -11.65 22.63
CA MET A 1 27.26 -11.05 21.85
C MET A 1 27.90 -10.51 20.58
N ASP A 2 27.77 -11.21 19.47
CA ASP A 2 28.39 -10.80 18.23
C ASP A 2 27.46 -9.85 17.51
N ILE A 3 27.92 -8.62 17.29
CA ILE A 3 27.19 -7.63 16.49
C ILE A 3 27.65 -7.82 15.05
N VAL A 4 26.77 -8.38 14.23
CA VAL A 4 27.01 -8.50 12.78
C VAL A 4 26.36 -7.28 12.13
N ALA A 5 27.14 -6.46 11.45
CA ALA A 5 26.64 -5.38 10.61
C ALA A 5 26.50 -5.94 9.19
N GLU A 6 25.27 -5.99 8.68
CA GLU A 6 24.96 -6.38 7.32
C GLU A 6 24.67 -5.14 6.48
N GLN A 7 25.34 -5.03 5.33
CA GLN A 7 25.09 -3.95 4.38
C GLN A 7 23.99 -4.37 3.42
N ALA A 8 22.84 -3.74 3.52
CA ALA A 8 21.77 -3.87 2.54
C ALA A 8 21.96 -2.85 1.40
N SER A 9 21.94 -3.31 0.14
CA SER A 9 21.95 -2.46 -1.04
C SER A 9 20.63 -2.57 -1.78
N ALA A 10 20.07 -1.44 -2.22
CA ALA A 10 18.85 -1.41 -3.02
C ALA A 10 19.17 -0.82 -4.40
N PRO A 11 18.71 -1.47 -5.49
CA PRO A 11 18.87 -0.92 -6.83
C PRO A 11 18.04 0.36 -7.00
N THR A 12 18.57 1.31 -7.75
CA THR A 12 17.87 2.54 -8.12
C THR A 12 17.51 2.52 -9.59
N TYR A 13 16.30 2.98 -9.90
CA TYR A 13 15.72 3.00 -11.24
C TYR A 13 15.51 4.42 -11.69
N LEU A 14 15.90 4.71 -12.93
CA LEU A 14 15.62 5.97 -13.59
C LEU A 14 14.28 5.83 -14.31
N LEU A 15 13.26 6.52 -13.81
CA LEU A 15 11.95 6.58 -14.45
C LEU A 15 11.88 7.79 -15.36
N GLN A 16 11.51 7.58 -16.61
CA GLN A 16 11.43 8.63 -17.62
C GLN A 16 10.03 8.65 -18.23
N VAL A 17 9.46 9.82 -18.30
CA VAL A 17 8.20 10.10 -19.00
C VAL A 17 8.47 11.18 -20.02
N ARG A 18 8.08 10.96 -21.27
CA ARG A 18 8.33 11.87 -22.37
C ARG A 18 7.03 12.47 -22.87
N ALA A 19 7.05 13.76 -23.14
CA ALA A 19 5.97 14.49 -23.79
C ALA A 19 6.52 15.31 -24.94
N GLU A 20 5.87 15.22 -26.12
CA GLU A 20 6.25 15.98 -27.30
C GLU A 20 5.09 16.82 -27.77
N TYR A 21 5.32 18.08 -28.06
CA TYR A 21 4.31 18.98 -28.63
C TYR A 21 4.96 19.94 -29.64
N ASN A 22 4.20 20.39 -30.61
CA ASN A 22 4.65 21.30 -31.65
C ASN A 22 3.96 22.66 -31.56
N HIS A 23 4.40 23.62 -32.34
CA HIS A 23 3.86 24.96 -32.35
C HIS A 23 2.40 25.01 -32.87
N HIS A 24 2.00 24.05 -33.74
CA HIS A 24 0.62 23.95 -34.20
C HIS A 24 -0.32 23.52 -33.08
N ASP A 25 0.13 22.57 -32.25
CA ASP A 25 -0.61 22.12 -31.10
C ASP A 25 -0.81 23.26 -30.09
N THR A 26 0.26 24.04 -29.88
CA THR A 26 0.21 25.21 -29.00
C THR A 26 -0.74 26.31 -29.52
N ALA A 27 -0.72 26.56 -30.83
CA ALA A 27 -1.62 27.52 -31.45
C ALA A 27 -3.09 27.05 -31.43
N ALA A 28 -3.32 25.76 -31.71
CA ALA A 28 -4.65 25.17 -31.63
C ALA A 28 -5.22 25.20 -30.20
N ALA A 29 -4.40 24.84 -29.22
CA ALA A 29 -4.79 24.90 -27.80
C ALA A 29 -5.07 26.32 -27.32
N GLY A 30 -4.30 27.31 -27.81
CA GLY A 30 -4.52 28.73 -27.54
C GLY A 30 -5.90 29.24 -28.00
N ASN A 31 -6.37 28.76 -29.15
CA ASN A 31 -7.70 29.05 -29.67
C ASN A 31 -8.84 28.50 -28.76
N TRP A 32 -8.57 27.45 -28.01
CA TRP A 32 -9.49 26.83 -27.06
C TRP A 32 -9.31 27.35 -25.63
N GLY A 33 -8.38 28.28 -25.40
CA GLY A 33 -8.05 28.78 -24.07
C GLY A 33 -7.40 27.77 -23.14
N VAL A 34 -6.78 26.70 -23.69
CA VAL A 34 -6.12 25.64 -22.94
C VAL A 34 -4.60 25.80 -23.05
N SER A 35 -3.89 25.72 -21.91
CA SER A 35 -2.44 25.62 -21.91
C SER A 35 -2.00 24.21 -22.16
N ILE A 36 -1.54 23.91 -23.38
CA ILE A 36 -1.05 22.56 -23.73
C ILE A 36 0.17 22.17 -22.89
N VAL A 37 1.03 23.11 -22.57
CA VAL A 37 2.23 22.89 -21.75
C VAL A 37 1.84 22.40 -20.34
N GLU A 38 0.85 23.04 -19.73
CA GLU A 38 0.34 22.63 -18.41
C GLU A 38 -0.37 21.28 -18.46
N ALA A 39 -1.12 21.00 -19.55
CA ALA A 39 -1.73 19.70 -19.75
C ALA A 39 -0.70 18.57 -19.85
N TYR A 40 0.38 18.78 -20.60
CA TYR A 40 1.47 17.81 -20.69
C TYR A 40 2.25 17.65 -19.38
N ARG A 41 2.48 18.72 -18.64
CA ARG A 41 3.08 18.65 -17.30
C ARG A 41 2.23 17.83 -16.33
N LEU A 42 0.92 18.02 -16.37
CA LEU A 42 0.00 17.23 -15.57
C LEU A 42 0.06 15.74 -15.97
N GLY A 43 0.05 15.46 -17.28
CA GLY A 43 0.17 14.10 -17.82
C GLY A 43 1.48 13.42 -17.42
N THR A 44 2.63 14.10 -17.51
CA THR A 44 3.91 13.55 -17.09
C THR A 44 3.97 13.26 -15.58
N ARG A 45 3.42 14.15 -14.76
CA ARG A 45 3.31 13.92 -13.30
C ARG A 45 2.43 12.72 -12.97
N GLN A 46 1.29 12.56 -13.66
CA GLN A 46 0.44 11.37 -13.52
C GLN A 46 1.19 10.10 -13.95
N GLY A 47 1.93 10.14 -15.05
CA GLY A 47 2.76 9.04 -15.51
C GLY A 47 3.81 8.62 -14.47
N HIS A 48 4.54 9.57 -13.89
CA HIS A 48 5.48 9.29 -12.81
C HIS A 48 4.79 8.70 -11.58
N PHE A 49 3.65 9.25 -11.18
CA PHE A 49 2.90 8.73 -10.04
C PHE A 49 2.49 7.27 -10.25
N GLN A 50 2.01 6.92 -11.45
CA GLN A 50 1.66 5.54 -11.77
C GLN A 50 2.89 4.61 -11.76
N LEU A 51 4.01 5.05 -12.34
CA LEU A 51 5.26 4.27 -12.33
C LEU A 51 5.79 4.05 -10.91
N ILE A 52 5.79 5.08 -10.06
CA ILE A 52 6.22 4.99 -8.66
C ILE A 52 5.28 4.04 -7.90
N ARG A 53 3.97 4.13 -8.10
CA ARG A 53 2.99 3.24 -7.48
C ARG A 53 3.21 1.78 -7.89
N LEU A 54 3.43 1.52 -9.18
CA LEU A 54 3.76 0.18 -9.67
C LEU A 54 5.07 -0.33 -9.05
N GLY A 55 6.11 0.50 -9.01
CA GLY A 55 7.38 0.16 -8.37
C GLY A 55 7.24 -0.10 -6.87
N ALA A 56 6.37 0.63 -6.17
CA ALA A 56 6.11 0.43 -4.75
C ALA A 56 5.37 -0.89 -4.46
N LEU A 57 4.34 -1.22 -5.26
CA LEU A 57 3.51 -2.40 -5.03
C LEU A 57 4.13 -3.68 -5.61
N TYR A 58 4.63 -3.61 -6.84
CA TYR A 58 5.07 -4.79 -7.61
C TYR A 58 6.57 -4.89 -7.80
N GLY A 59 7.31 -3.79 -7.53
CA GLY A 59 8.71 -3.68 -7.88
C GLY A 59 8.94 -3.54 -9.39
N PHE A 60 10.16 -3.17 -9.76
CA PHE A 60 10.58 -3.14 -11.17
C PHE A 60 11.21 -4.46 -11.59
N GLN A 61 11.77 -5.20 -10.64
CA GLN A 61 12.29 -6.57 -10.81
C GLN A 61 11.66 -7.50 -9.75
N PRO A 62 10.45 -7.98 -9.96
CA PRO A 62 9.72 -8.81 -8.98
C PRO A 62 10.48 -10.08 -8.56
N ALA A 63 11.29 -10.64 -9.47
CA ALA A 63 12.10 -11.82 -9.18
C ALA A 63 13.14 -11.60 -8.06
N ASN A 64 13.52 -10.34 -7.81
CA ASN A 64 14.44 -9.96 -6.73
C ASN A 64 13.72 -9.70 -5.39
N GLY A 65 12.42 -9.97 -5.31
CA GLY A 65 11.62 -9.70 -4.11
C GLY A 65 11.31 -8.21 -3.89
N GLU A 66 11.41 -7.40 -4.95
CA GLU A 66 11.04 -5.99 -4.90
C GLU A 66 9.53 -5.81 -4.91
N GLY A 67 9.08 -4.72 -4.29
CA GLY A 67 7.67 -4.39 -4.16
C GLY A 67 7.02 -5.02 -2.93
N LEU A 68 5.94 -4.39 -2.48
CA LEU A 68 5.19 -4.84 -1.30
C LEU A 68 4.67 -6.28 -1.46
N LEU A 69 4.13 -6.61 -2.63
CA LEU A 69 3.46 -7.91 -2.87
C LEU A 69 4.43 -9.06 -3.18
N ASN A 70 5.65 -8.75 -3.62
CA ASN A 70 6.63 -9.78 -4.00
C ASN A 70 7.71 -9.99 -2.95
N SER A 71 7.66 -9.26 -1.84
CA SER A 71 8.66 -9.38 -0.80
C SER A 71 8.62 -10.76 -0.13
N PRO A 72 9.75 -11.49 -0.09
CA PRO A 72 9.83 -12.78 0.59
C PRO A 72 9.70 -12.65 2.11
N ASN A 73 9.88 -11.45 2.64
CA ASN A 73 9.79 -11.18 4.07
C ASN A 73 8.34 -10.97 4.54
N ALA A 74 7.39 -10.70 3.64
CA ALA A 74 5.99 -10.53 3.99
C ALA A 74 5.33 -11.87 4.33
N THR A 75 4.46 -11.86 5.34
CA THR A 75 3.64 -13.04 5.65
C THR A 75 2.51 -13.17 4.64
N THR A 76 2.39 -14.32 3.99
CA THR A 76 1.31 -14.60 3.05
C THR A 76 0.27 -15.53 3.68
N VAL A 77 -1.01 -15.22 3.51
CA VAL A 77 -2.15 -15.98 4.02
C VAL A 77 -3.20 -16.09 2.92
N SER A 78 -3.78 -17.25 2.73
CA SER A 78 -4.98 -17.39 1.89
C SER A 78 -6.23 -17.29 2.73
N LEU A 79 -7.29 -16.69 2.17
CA LEU A 79 -8.60 -16.70 2.79
C LEU A 79 -9.07 -18.17 2.87
N PRO A 80 -9.39 -18.71 4.08
CA PRO A 80 -9.85 -20.08 4.20
C PRO A 80 -11.26 -20.22 3.60
N PRO A 81 -11.73 -21.41 3.22
CA PRO A 81 -13.11 -21.60 2.79
C PRO A 81 -14.13 -21.14 3.82
N ASP A 82 -15.29 -20.68 3.37
CA ASP A 82 -16.40 -20.33 4.24
C ASP A 82 -17.00 -21.55 4.97
N ALA A 83 -17.99 -21.35 5.82
CA ALA A 83 -18.67 -22.46 6.54
C ALA A 83 -19.39 -23.45 5.60
N GLY A 84 -19.68 -23.04 4.37
CA GLY A 84 -20.26 -23.88 3.31
C GLY A 84 -19.22 -24.60 2.45
N GLY A 85 -17.93 -24.31 2.67
CA GLY A 85 -16.82 -24.87 1.87
C GLY A 85 -16.54 -24.13 0.57
N ASN A 86 -17.04 -22.89 0.39
CA ASN A 86 -16.77 -22.09 -0.79
C ASN A 86 -15.55 -21.18 -0.54
N ASP A 87 -14.74 -20.99 -1.56
CA ASP A 87 -13.50 -20.21 -1.48
C ASP A 87 -13.67 -18.72 -1.89
N THR A 88 -14.90 -18.32 -2.25
CA THR A 88 -15.17 -16.99 -2.80
C THR A 88 -15.61 -16.01 -1.72
N ILE A 89 -15.02 -14.80 -1.74
CA ILE A 89 -15.30 -13.78 -0.71
C ILE A 89 -16.77 -13.33 -0.69
N VAL A 90 -17.46 -13.44 -1.81
CA VAL A 90 -18.89 -13.05 -1.94
C VAL A 90 -19.82 -13.95 -1.14
N THR A 91 -19.43 -15.21 -0.91
CA THR A 91 -20.24 -16.19 -0.17
C THR A 91 -20.05 -16.13 1.34
N TYR A 92 -19.05 -15.36 1.78
CA TYR A 92 -18.77 -15.23 3.21
C TYR A 92 -19.87 -14.46 3.92
N ASP A 93 -20.26 -14.96 5.09
CA ASP A 93 -21.00 -14.14 6.04
C ASP A 93 -20.11 -12.97 6.53
N ALA A 94 -20.71 -11.80 6.63
CA ALA A 94 -20.06 -10.57 7.08
C ALA A 94 -19.36 -10.76 8.43
N GLY A 95 -19.92 -11.56 9.34
CA GLY A 95 -19.32 -11.90 10.63
C GLY A 95 -18.05 -12.73 10.51
N GLN A 96 -18.04 -13.74 9.63
CA GLN A 96 -16.86 -14.58 9.37
C GLN A 96 -15.73 -13.77 8.76
N LEU A 97 -16.06 -12.92 7.77
CA LEU A 97 -15.10 -12.04 7.13
C LEU A 97 -14.49 -11.05 8.13
N GLY A 98 -15.33 -10.41 8.95
CA GLY A 98 -14.89 -9.51 10.01
C GLY A 98 -13.96 -10.20 11.01
N GLN A 99 -14.30 -11.41 11.46
CA GLN A 99 -13.47 -12.18 12.39
C GLN A 99 -12.14 -12.59 11.77
N PHE A 100 -12.11 -12.97 10.48
CA PHE A 100 -10.88 -13.27 9.78
C PHE A 100 -9.93 -12.07 9.78
N PHE A 101 -10.39 -10.88 9.37
CA PHE A 101 -9.55 -9.67 9.38
C PHE A 101 -9.06 -9.30 10.78
N LEU A 102 -9.93 -9.36 11.79
CA LEU A 102 -9.52 -9.12 13.18
C LEU A 102 -8.46 -10.10 13.66
N THR A 103 -8.56 -11.37 13.25
CA THR A 103 -7.53 -12.39 13.56
C THR A 103 -6.20 -12.05 12.90
N GLN A 104 -6.19 -11.61 11.63
CA GLN A 104 -4.96 -11.20 10.94
C GLN A 104 -4.34 -9.94 11.57
N ILE A 105 -5.16 -8.97 11.96
CA ILE A 105 -4.72 -7.76 12.68
C ILE A 105 -4.10 -8.14 14.03
N ALA A 106 -4.75 -9.02 14.80
CA ALA A 106 -4.23 -9.49 16.08
C ALA A 106 -2.91 -10.25 15.92
N ALA A 107 -2.79 -11.11 14.89
CA ALA A 107 -1.55 -11.80 14.58
C ALA A 107 -0.42 -10.84 14.20
N LEU A 108 -0.71 -9.79 13.41
CA LEU A 108 0.25 -8.77 13.03
C LEU A 108 0.76 -7.99 14.26
N ILE A 109 -0.14 -7.58 15.17
CA ILE A 109 0.21 -6.88 16.40
C ILE A 109 1.04 -7.77 17.34
N SER A 110 0.67 -9.05 17.43
CA SER A 110 1.42 -10.02 18.25
C SER A 110 2.84 -10.24 17.71
N ARG A 111 3.01 -10.37 16.39
CA ARG A 111 4.33 -10.53 15.77
C ARG A 111 5.22 -9.32 15.96
N THR A 112 4.64 -8.12 15.90
CA THR A 112 5.38 -6.86 16.05
C THR A 112 5.53 -6.42 17.50
N ASN A 113 4.96 -7.16 18.46
CA ASN A 113 4.96 -6.85 19.90
C ASN A 113 4.45 -5.44 20.21
N GLN A 114 3.36 -5.03 19.55
CA GLN A 114 2.81 -3.68 19.61
C GLN A 114 1.54 -3.56 20.46
N LEU A 115 1.22 -4.58 21.26
CA LEU A 115 0.03 -4.58 22.10
C LEU A 115 0.07 -3.42 23.12
N GLY A 116 -1.03 -2.69 23.21
CA GLY A 116 -1.17 -1.55 24.13
C GLY A 116 -0.56 -0.24 23.64
N GLN A 117 -0.04 -0.18 22.42
CA GLN A 117 0.43 1.05 21.80
C GLN A 117 -0.61 1.57 20.80
N ALA A 118 -0.79 2.89 20.74
CA ALA A 118 -1.62 3.49 19.69
C ALA A 118 -0.95 3.26 18.32
N GLN A 119 -1.63 2.52 17.44
CA GLN A 119 -1.12 2.10 16.14
C GLN A 119 -2.07 2.53 15.02
N GLU A 120 -1.49 2.78 13.85
CA GLU A 120 -2.25 2.92 12.61
C GLU A 120 -1.94 1.72 11.73
N ILE A 121 -2.97 1.00 11.27
CA ILE A 121 -2.85 -0.12 10.34
C ILE A 121 -3.54 0.26 9.05
N THR A 122 -2.85 0.15 7.93
CA THR A 122 -3.41 0.37 6.61
C THR A 122 -3.82 -0.97 6.00
N ILE A 123 -5.07 -1.07 5.57
CA ILE A 123 -5.59 -2.21 4.81
C ILE A 123 -5.84 -1.73 3.39
N LEU A 124 -5.03 -2.22 2.47
CA LEU A 124 -5.10 -1.91 1.04
C LEU A 124 -5.72 -3.09 0.30
N MET A 125 -6.81 -2.86 -0.43
CA MET A 125 -7.56 -3.90 -1.13
C MET A 125 -8.17 -3.40 -2.44
N PRO A 126 -8.60 -4.31 -3.35
CA PRO A 126 -9.41 -3.93 -4.50
C PRO A 126 -10.72 -3.27 -4.08
N GLN A 127 -11.20 -2.28 -4.85
CA GLN A 127 -12.44 -1.58 -4.55
C GLN A 127 -13.65 -2.53 -4.49
N ARG A 128 -13.68 -3.58 -5.36
CA ARG A 128 -14.74 -4.58 -5.36
C ARG A 128 -14.86 -5.36 -4.04
N ILE A 129 -13.74 -5.63 -3.37
CA ILE A 129 -13.73 -6.28 -2.04
C ILE A 129 -14.14 -5.27 -0.98
N GLY A 130 -13.61 -4.03 -1.06
CA GLY A 130 -14.00 -2.95 -0.16
C GLY A 130 -15.50 -2.69 -0.19
N ALA A 131 -16.13 -2.70 -1.36
CA ALA A 131 -17.57 -2.53 -1.50
C ALA A 131 -18.35 -3.62 -0.76
N ILE A 132 -17.92 -4.88 -0.80
CA ILE A 132 -18.56 -5.95 -0.02
C ILE A 132 -18.48 -5.63 1.47
N MET A 133 -17.29 -5.23 1.96
CA MET A 133 -17.08 -4.95 3.37
C MET A 133 -17.84 -3.71 3.88
N GLU A 134 -18.09 -2.74 3.01
CA GLU A 134 -18.82 -1.52 3.36
C GLU A 134 -20.35 -1.64 3.19
N ILE A 135 -20.80 -2.54 2.30
CA ILE A 135 -22.24 -2.72 2.02
C ILE A 135 -22.82 -3.88 2.84
N SER A 136 -22.01 -4.89 3.19
CA SER A 136 -22.48 -6.04 3.95
C SER A 136 -22.83 -5.67 5.38
N ASP A 137 -24.11 -5.64 5.69
CA ASP A 137 -24.59 -5.43 7.04
C ASP A 137 -24.40 -6.68 7.90
N ILE A 138 -23.78 -6.51 9.05
CA ILE A 138 -23.70 -7.57 10.07
C ILE A 138 -25.01 -7.59 10.82
N VAL A 139 -25.92 -8.48 10.41
CA VAL A 139 -27.24 -8.61 11.03
C VAL A 139 -27.18 -9.31 12.40
N THR A 140 -26.19 -10.17 12.62
CA THR A 140 -26.01 -10.85 13.93
C THR A 140 -24.59 -11.38 14.10
N LEU A 141 -23.76 -10.70 14.86
CA LEU A 141 -22.73 -11.37 15.63
C LEU A 141 -23.37 -11.80 16.96
N THR A 142 -23.54 -13.11 17.14
CA THR A 142 -24.02 -13.69 18.42
C THR A 142 -23.10 -13.22 19.54
N GLY A 143 -23.60 -12.30 20.36
CA GLY A 143 -22.87 -11.70 21.49
C GLY A 143 -22.52 -10.23 21.39
N TYR A 144 -22.62 -9.61 20.22
CA TYR A 144 -22.43 -8.17 20.04
C TYR A 144 -23.72 -7.51 19.56
N GLN A 145 -24.65 -7.30 20.47
CA GLN A 145 -25.70 -6.32 20.24
C GLN A 145 -25.08 -4.93 20.44
N LEU A 146 -25.00 -4.15 19.37
CA LEU A 146 -24.75 -2.71 19.49
C LEU A 146 -25.88 -2.14 20.37
N VAL A 147 -25.50 -1.57 21.52
CA VAL A 147 -26.44 -0.84 22.38
C VAL A 147 -27.00 0.30 21.57
N GLY A 148 -28.24 0.18 21.11
CA GLY A 148 -28.91 1.19 20.28
C GLY A 148 -29.55 0.65 19.00
N GLY A 149 -29.44 -0.64 18.67
CA GLY A 149 -30.21 -1.26 17.56
C GLY A 149 -29.79 -0.82 16.15
N GLY A 150 -28.57 -0.31 15.95
CA GLY A 150 -28.03 0.03 14.64
C GLY A 150 -27.33 -1.17 13.98
N SER A 151 -27.53 -1.38 12.67
CA SER A 151 -26.69 -2.24 11.86
C SER A 151 -25.32 -1.59 11.69
N ALA A 152 -24.24 -2.39 11.77
CA ALA A 152 -22.90 -1.94 11.45
C ALA A 152 -22.38 -2.72 10.26
N THR A 153 -21.63 -2.05 9.37
CA THR A 153 -20.97 -2.74 8.26
C THR A 153 -19.76 -3.52 8.78
N THR A 154 -19.26 -4.48 7.98
CA THR A 154 -18.08 -5.25 8.33
C THR A 154 -16.87 -4.33 8.58
N ALA A 155 -16.68 -3.32 7.74
CA ALA A 155 -15.59 -2.35 7.88
C ALA A 155 -15.71 -1.50 9.16
N GLU A 156 -16.93 -1.05 9.50
CA GLU A 156 -17.21 -0.32 10.74
C GLU A 156 -16.97 -1.17 11.99
N LEU A 157 -17.36 -2.43 11.97
CA LEU A 157 -17.14 -3.34 13.09
C LEU A 157 -15.64 -3.55 13.32
N ILE A 158 -14.89 -3.86 12.27
CA ILE A 158 -13.44 -4.06 12.36
C ILE A 158 -12.78 -2.79 12.93
N SER A 159 -13.14 -1.62 12.39
CA SER A 159 -12.60 -0.32 12.84
C SER A 159 -12.96 -0.03 14.30
N LYS A 160 -14.18 -0.34 14.73
CA LYS A 160 -14.64 -0.13 16.10
C LYS A 160 -13.96 -1.08 17.09
N VAL A 161 -13.86 -2.36 16.77
CA VAL A 161 -13.18 -3.34 17.62
C VAL A 161 -11.68 -3.01 17.73
N ALA A 162 -11.05 -2.64 16.62
CA ALA A 162 -9.65 -2.21 16.59
C ALA A 162 -9.43 -0.94 17.43
N SER A 163 -10.34 0.04 17.35
CA SER A 163 -10.25 1.29 18.11
C SER A 163 -10.32 1.08 19.62
N ASN A 164 -11.08 0.08 20.09
CA ASN A 164 -11.11 -0.30 21.51
C ASN A 164 -9.74 -0.81 22.00
N ALA A 165 -8.93 -1.34 21.11
CA ALA A 165 -7.54 -1.76 21.38
C ALA A 165 -6.50 -0.65 21.12
N GLY A 166 -6.94 0.58 20.82
CA GLY A 166 -6.06 1.71 20.50
C GLY A 166 -5.51 1.68 19.07
N ILE A 167 -6.12 0.91 18.16
CA ILE A 167 -5.68 0.74 16.79
C ILE A 167 -6.61 1.52 15.87
N VAL A 168 -6.01 2.36 15.00
CA VAL A 168 -6.73 3.07 13.94
C VAL A 168 -6.59 2.29 12.64
N ILE A 169 -7.70 1.91 12.01
CA ILE A 169 -7.70 1.26 10.70
C ILE A 169 -7.87 2.32 9.61
N ARG A 170 -6.94 2.32 8.67
CA ARG A 170 -7.02 3.12 7.46
C ARG A 170 -7.33 2.22 6.27
N TRP A 171 -8.49 2.42 5.68
CA TRP A 171 -8.90 1.72 4.46
C TRP A 171 -8.33 2.43 3.23
N ALA A 172 -7.76 1.68 2.32
CA ALA A 172 -7.26 2.17 1.04
C ALA A 172 -7.65 1.20 -0.08
N TYR A 173 -8.02 1.74 -1.24
CA TYR A 173 -8.53 0.95 -2.34
C TYR A 173 -7.66 1.11 -3.58
N ASP A 174 -7.33 -0.03 -4.21
CA ASP A 174 -6.50 -0.09 -5.39
C ASP A 174 -6.85 -1.29 -6.27
N ASP A 175 -7.51 -1.04 -7.40
CA ASP A 175 -7.93 -2.09 -8.33
C ASP A 175 -6.77 -2.77 -9.07
N THR A 176 -5.56 -2.23 -9.00
CA THR A 176 -4.39 -2.93 -9.56
C THR A 176 -4.04 -4.21 -8.79
N LEU A 177 -4.61 -4.41 -7.60
CA LEU A 177 -4.45 -5.62 -6.78
C LEU A 177 -5.31 -6.80 -7.25
N ILE A 178 -6.22 -6.58 -8.21
CA ILE A 178 -7.05 -7.62 -8.82
C ILE A 178 -6.16 -8.64 -9.52
N GLY A 179 -6.33 -9.91 -9.19
CA GLY A 179 -5.58 -11.01 -9.79
C GLY A 179 -4.10 -11.09 -9.38
N LYS A 180 -3.68 -10.38 -8.32
CA LYS A 180 -2.29 -10.32 -7.85
C LYS A 180 -1.99 -11.13 -6.59
N GLY A 181 -2.98 -11.82 -6.07
CA GLY A 181 -2.81 -12.80 -5.00
C GLY A 181 -2.30 -14.15 -5.52
N ALA A 182 -2.05 -15.08 -4.61
CA ALA A 182 -1.63 -16.43 -4.95
C ALA A 182 -2.66 -17.13 -5.85
N GLY A 183 -2.19 -17.79 -6.91
CA GLY A 183 -3.08 -18.49 -7.84
C GLY A 183 -3.95 -17.60 -8.72
N GLY A 184 -3.63 -16.29 -8.85
CA GLY A 184 -4.43 -15.35 -9.64
C GLY A 184 -5.64 -14.78 -8.89
N THR A 185 -5.72 -14.98 -7.60
CA THR A 185 -6.72 -14.38 -6.71
C THR A 185 -6.45 -12.89 -6.49
N ASP A 186 -7.32 -12.18 -5.81
CA ASP A 186 -7.08 -10.80 -5.43
C ASP A 186 -6.12 -10.72 -4.24
N ALA A 187 -5.26 -9.70 -4.25
CA ALA A 187 -4.37 -9.43 -3.13
C ALA A 187 -4.96 -8.35 -2.21
N ILE A 188 -4.85 -8.58 -0.90
CA ILE A 188 -5.16 -7.60 0.13
C ILE A 188 -3.90 -7.46 0.98
N ALA A 189 -3.42 -6.24 1.17
CA ALA A 189 -2.25 -5.98 2.01
C ALA A 189 -2.68 -5.34 3.34
N ILE A 190 -2.34 -5.97 4.45
CA ILE A 190 -2.49 -5.44 5.80
C ILE A 190 -1.11 -5.02 6.26
N VAL A 191 -0.91 -3.72 6.42
CA VAL A 191 0.40 -3.13 6.70
C VAL A 191 0.35 -2.31 7.97
N LEU A 192 1.28 -2.57 8.87
CA LEU A 192 1.63 -1.70 9.97
C LEU A 192 2.75 -0.77 9.47
N PRO A 193 2.46 0.50 9.11
CA PRO A 193 3.45 1.36 8.47
C PRO A 193 4.66 1.63 9.36
N GLU A 194 4.43 1.75 10.67
CA GLU A 194 5.46 2.06 11.66
C GLU A 194 5.42 1.06 12.82
N VAL A 195 6.53 0.39 13.08
CA VAL A 195 6.70 -0.48 14.23
C VAL A 195 7.33 0.34 15.36
N LYS A 196 6.53 0.73 16.34
CA LYS A 196 7.02 1.49 17.51
C LYS A 196 7.77 0.58 18.46
N LYS A 197 8.90 1.05 18.97
CA LYS A 197 9.61 0.34 20.03
C LYS A 197 8.84 0.46 21.35
N PRO A 198 8.69 -0.64 22.10
CA PRO A 198 8.21 -0.55 23.46
C PRO A 198 9.16 0.35 24.27
N ALA A 199 8.60 1.19 25.14
CA ALA A 199 9.39 2.00 26.05
C ALA A 199 10.17 1.06 26.99
N ALA A 200 11.44 0.84 26.69
CA ALA A 200 12.32 0.01 27.53
C ALA A 200 12.70 0.81 28.77
N THR A 201 12.18 0.42 29.93
CA THR A 201 12.62 0.94 31.22
C THR A 201 14.08 0.55 31.46
N GLY A 202 14.96 1.54 31.56
CA GLY A 202 16.36 1.34 31.93
C GLY A 202 17.39 1.43 30.81
N ILE A 203 16.98 1.57 29.55
CA ILE A 203 17.89 1.80 28.42
C ILE A 203 17.62 3.20 27.85
N ASN A 204 18.68 3.96 27.59
CA ASN A 204 18.53 5.26 26.91
C ASN A 204 18.08 5.05 25.46
N THR A 205 16.77 5.10 25.25
CA THR A 205 16.14 4.89 23.92
C THR A 205 16.60 5.90 22.88
N ASN A 206 17.07 7.09 23.28
CA ASN A 206 17.54 8.12 22.36
C ASN A 206 18.87 7.76 21.68
N GLU A 207 19.72 6.96 22.29
CA GLU A 207 20.96 6.51 21.65
C GLU A 207 20.71 5.36 20.66
N PHE A 208 19.81 4.44 21.01
CA PHE A 208 19.42 3.37 20.08
C PHE A 208 18.60 3.88 18.89
N ALA A 209 17.75 4.88 19.08
CA ALA A 209 17.00 5.50 17.99
C ALA A 209 17.90 6.16 16.93
N LYS A 210 19.12 6.57 17.30
CA LYS A 210 20.10 7.11 16.36
C LYS A 210 20.80 6.02 15.54
N LEU A 211 20.83 4.80 16.02
CA LEU A 211 21.49 3.66 15.37
C LEU A 211 20.54 2.84 14.48
N GLU A 212 19.23 3.01 14.63
CA GLU A 212 18.26 2.31 13.79
C GLU A 212 17.70 3.22 12.69
N PRO A 213 18.01 2.95 11.43
CA PRO A 213 17.38 3.61 10.31
C PRO A 213 15.92 3.16 10.22
N GLY A 214 15.01 4.03 10.58
CA GLY A 214 13.58 3.91 10.29
C GLY A 214 12.84 2.77 10.97
N LEU A 215 11.76 3.11 11.63
CA LEU A 215 10.78 2.18 12.21
C LEU A 215 9.75 1.70 11.17
N ASN A 216 9.92 2.11 9.91
CA ASN A 216 8.97 1.82 8.84
C ASN A 216 9.04 0.35 8.41
N ALA A 217 7.90 -0.29 8.30
CA ALA A 217 7.81 -1.65 7.79
C ALA A 217 8.04 -1.70 6.28
N VAL A 218 7.58 -0.66 5.56
CA VAL A 218 7.72 -0.52 4.11
C VAL A 218 8.32 0.84 3.80
N SER A 219 9.26 0.90 2.87
CA SER A 219 9.90 2.14 2.46
C SER A 219 10.01 2.23 0.94
N LEU A 220 9.89 3.45 0.44
CA LEU A 220 10.24 3.84 -0.93
C LEU A 220 11.23 5.00 -0.81
N LEU A 221 12.41 4.86 -1.40
CA LEU A 221 13.46 5.86 -1.32
C LEU A 221 13.61 6.60 -2.66
N TYR A 222 13.76 7.92 -2.59
CA TYR A 222 14.16 8.74 -3.72
C TYR A 222 15.68 8.89 -3.70
N ALA A 223 16.34 8.48 -4.79
CA ALA A 223 17.80 8.45 -4.82
C ALA A 223 18.45 9.84 -4.97
N ASP A 224 17.88 10.73 -5.80
CA ASP A 224 18.52 12.01 -6.12
C ASP A 224 17.65 13.23 -5.86
N MET A 225 16.32 13.14 -6.01
CA MET A 225 15.45 14.31 -5.96
C MET A 225 14.04 13.97 -5.53
N ALA A 226 13.42 14.89 -4.82
CA ALA A 226 12.02 14.75 -4.38
C ALA A 226 10.99 15.07 -5.48
N ALA A 227 11.41 15.67 -6.59
CA ALA A 227 10.56 16.05 -7.71
C ALA A 227 11.19 15.64 -9.05
N PRO A 228 10.39 15.30 -10.07
CA PRO A 228 10.89 15.01 -11.40
C PRO A 228 11.67 16.21 -11.99
N ARG A 229 12.79 15.92 -12.64
CA ARG A 229 13.55 16.89 -13.41
C ARG A 229 13.00 16.96 -14.82
N GLU A 230 12.72 18.15 -15.33
CA GLU A 230 12.28 18.39 -16.69
C GLU A 230 13.45 18.87 -17.55
N ILE A 231 13.66 18.22 -18.69
CA ILE A 231 14.71 18.55 -19.67
C ILE A 231 14.01 18.83 -21.00
N PRO A 232 13.75 20.11 -21.34
CA PRO A 232 13.21 20.46 -22.64
C PRO A 232 14.29 20.40 -23.72
N THR A 233 14.00 19.74 -24.83
CA THR A 233 14.88 19.63 -25.97
C THR A 233 14.16 20.11 -27.23
N PRO A 234 14.63 21.17 -27.90
CA PRO A 234 14.07 21.60 -29.16
C PRO A 234 14.37 20.57 -30.26
N LEU A 235 13.36 20.23 -31.05
CA LEU A 235 13.44 19.34 -32.20
C LEU A 235 13.35 20.13 -33.52
N ALA A 236 13.78 19.48 -34.60
CA ALA A 236 13.60 20.02 -35.94
C ALA A 236 12.11 20.23 -36.26
N GLY A 237 11.77 21.34 -36.92
CA GLY A 237 10.37 21.65 -37.24
C GLY A 237 9.59 22.39 -36.15
N GLY A 238 10.26 22.87 -35.10
CA GLY A 238 9.64 23.69 -34.03
C GLY A 238 8.87 22.88 -32.99
N ALA A 239 9.05 21.57 -32.96
CA ALA A 239 8.58 20.74 -31.87
C ALA A 239 9.49 20.86 -30.63
N ILE A 240 8.90 20.65 -29.47
CA ILE A 240 9.63 20.60 -28.20
C ILE A 240 9.36 19.23 -27.57
N ASP A 241 10.45 18.54 -27.26
CA ASP A 241 10.44 17.30 -26.52
C ASP A 241 10.79 17.61 -25.05
N VAL A 242 9.93 17.23 -24.13
CA VAL A 242 10.17 17.38 -22.70
C VAL A 242 10.35 16.00 -22.09
N LEU A 243 11.58 15.70 -21.71
CA LEU A 243 11.91 14.52 -20.93
C LEU A 243 11.77 14.85 -19.44
N SER A 244 10.87 14.17 -18.78
CA SER A 244 10.71 14.26 -17.31
C SER A 244 11.31 13.00 -16.69
N GLU A 245 12.27 13.16 -15.77
CA GLU A 245 12.98 12.04 -15.15
C GLU A 245 13.02 12.14 -13.63
N ILE A 246 12.95 10.99 -12.97
CA ILE A 246 13.11 10.85 -11.53
C ILE A 246 13.83 9.54 -11.23
N ARG A 247 14.69 9.53 -10.22
CA ARG A 247 15.38 8.33 -9.77
C ARG A 247 14.84 7.87 -8.44
N VAL A 248 14.35 6.63 -8.37
CA VAL A 248 13.73 6.03 -7.19
C VAL A 248 14.23 4.60 -6.99
N THR A 249 14.03 4.07 -5.79
CA THR A 249 14.11 2.62 -5.55
C THR A 249 12.73 1.99 -5.81
N ALA A 250 12.67 0.67 -5.93
CA ALA A 250 11.42 -0.06 -5.78
C ALA A 250 10.93 0.00 -4.32
N GLY A 251 9.69 -0.41 -4.06
CA GLY A 251 9.20 -0.61 -2.71
C GLY A 251 10.02 -1.68 -1.99
N ILE A 252 10.43 -1.40 -0.76
CA ILE A 252 11.24 -2.30 0.05
C ILE A 252 10.48 -2.60 1.33
N VAL A 253 10.28 -3.88 1.63
CA VAL A 253 9.76 -4.33 2.92
C VAL A 253 10.96 -4.51 3.85
N LEU A 254 11.13 -3.58 4.77
CA LEU A 254 12.22 -3.59 5.75
C LEU A 254 11.92 -4.52 6.90
N ARG A 255 10.64 -4.59 7.31
CA ARG A 255 10.18 -5.38 8.44
C ARG A 255 8.98 -6.22 8.03
N GLY A 256 9.25 -7.47 7.64
CA GLY A 256 8.22 -8.38 7.15
C GLY A 256 7.17 -8.73 8.20
N GLU A 257 7.53 -8.68 9.49
CA GLU A 257 6.59 -8.87 10.59
C GLU A 257 5.45 -7.85 10.61
N GLY A 258 5.67 -6.66 10.04
CA GLY A 258 4.67 -5.60 9.91
C GLY A 258 3.78 -5.71 8.66
N VAL A 259 3.94 -6.75 7.85
CA VAL A 259 3.22 -6.91 6.58
C VAL A 259 2.54 -8.28 6.50
N THR A 260 1.26 -8.30 6.16
CA THR A 260 0.51 -9.51 5.83
C THR A 260 -0.15 -9.32 4.46
N ILE A 261 0.10 -10.24 3.55
CA ILE A 261 -0.57 -10.30 2.25
C ILE A 261 -1.61 -11.41 2.30
N VAL A 262 -2.87 -11.05 2.10
CA VAL A 262 -3.98 -11.99 2.04
C VAL A 262 -4.37 -12.20 0.58
N SER A 263 -4.46 -13.46 0.19
CA SER A 263 -4.98 -13.87 -1.12
C SER A 263 -6.44 -14.29 -0.96
N ALA A 264 -7.34 -13.62 -1.68
CA ALA A 264 -8.78 -13.84 -1.60
C ALA A 264 -9.38 -14.00 -3.00
N GLN A 265 -10.14 -15.06 -3.23
CA GLN A 265 -10.86 -15.23 -4.47
C GLN A 265 -12.15 -14.42 -4.41
N TYR A 266 -12.40 -13.58 -5.44
CA TYR A 266 -13.60 -12.73 -5.45
C TYR A 266 -14.84 -13.54 -5.83
N GLN A 267 -14.81 -14.33 -6.92
CA GLN A 267 -15.86 -15.20 -7.44
C GLN A 267 -15.27 -16.52 -7.92
#